data_0e8d11509730b85cba675600630f11a1
#
_entry.id   0e8d11509730b85cba675600630f11a1
#
_cell.length_a   1.000
_cell.length_b   1.000
_cell.length_c   1.000
_cell.angle_alpha   90.00
_cell.angle_beta   90.00
_cell.angle_gamma   90.00
#
_symmetry.space_group_name_H-M   'P 1'
#
loop_
_entity.id
_entity.type
_entity.pdbx_description
1 polymer ?
#
loop_
_entity_poly.entity_id
_entity_poly.type
_entity_poly.pdbx_seq_one_letter_code
_entity_poly.pdbx_strand_id
1 'polypeptide(L)'
;MGELRHLAMSVRDPWLTAAFYTSLFGFEIVGETDSSLAEGVFLSDGVFGVALLDFKSDAAAQGKGRDFVGLHHFGIWVDDVEGTQKTIERAGGRWLMGEPDYRHNAQYEVKFHDINGVILDLVHNGWAGTQRRPGQADNAAAPKRGLVPRFAERREAAKRRLLETSGA
;
A
#
# COMPACT_ATOMS: atom_id res chain seq x y z
N MET A 1 9.72 -0.38 18.46
CA MET A 1 9.03 -1.68 18.14
C MET A 1 8.24 -1.46 16.86
N GLY A 2 8.18 -2.46 15.95
CA GLY A 2 7.48 -2.32 14.65
C GLY A 2 6.06 -2.91 14.70
N GLU A 3 5.11 -2.25 14.06
CA GLU A 3 3.74 -2.74 13.89
C GLU A 3 3.41 -2.94 12.41
N LEU A 4 2.91 -4.11 12.04
CA LEU A 4 2.38 -4.37 10.70
C LEU A 4 1.12 -3.52 10.49
N ARG A 5 1.12 -2.66 9.46
CA ARG A 5 0.01 -1.73 9.17
C ARG A 5 -0.28 -1.54 7.70
N HIS A 6 0.44 -2.22 6.85
CA HIS A 6 0.24 -2.08 5.41
C HIS A 6 0.38 -3.43 4.70
N LEU A 7 -0.51 -3.64 3.73
CA LEU A 7 -0.45 -4.74 2.78
C LEU A 7 -0.57 -4.17 1.37
N ALA A 8 0.27 -4.62 0.46
CA ALA A 8 0.14 -4.28 -0.95
C ALA A 8 -0.16 -5.54 -1.76
N MET A 9 -1.19 -5.48 -2.55
CA MET A 9 -1.58 -6.54 -3.48
C MET A 9 -1.39 -6.07 -4.91
N SER A 10 -0.75 -6.89 -5.72
CA SER A 10 -0.80 -6.77 -7.17
C SER A 10 -2.13 -7.33 -7.66
N VAL A 11 -2.87 -6.54 -8.44
CA VAL A 11 -4.21 -6.88 -8.92
C VAL A 11 -4.37 -6.41 -10.37
N ARG A 12 -5.22 -7.08 -11.14
CA ARG A 12 -5.46 -6.73 -12.55
C ARG A 12 -6.28 -5.47 -12.73
N ASP A 13 -7.21 -5.21 -11.82
CA ASP A 13 -8.08 -4.04 -11.84
C ASP A 13 -8.24 -3.51 -10.40
N PRO A 14 -7.46 -2.48 -10.03
CA PRO A 14 -7.51 -1.87 -8.70
C PRO A 14 -8.89 -1.33 -8.33
N TRP A 15 -9.62 -0.75 -9.30
CA TRP A 15 -10.93 -0.12 -9.02
C TRP A 15 -12.03 -1.15 -8.81
N LEU A 16 -12.05 -2.22 -9.63
CA LEU A 16 -12.99 -3.33 -9.42
C LEU A 16 -12.71 -4.04 -8.10
N THR A 17 -11.44 -4.26 -7.77
CA THR A 17 -11.03 -4.86 -6.50
C THR A 17 -11.39 -3.94 -5.33
N ALA A 18 -11.20 -2.62 -5.46
CA ALA A 18 -11.61 -1.66 -4.44
C ALA A 18 -13.13 -1.67 -4.24
N ALA A 19 -13.92 -1.68 -5.33
CA ALA A 19 -15.37 -1.79 -5.24
C ALA A 19 -15.81 -3.05 -4.49
N PHE A 20 -15.16 -4.18 -4.72
CA PHE A 20 -15.41 -5.43 -3.99
C PHE A 20 -15.19 -5.26 -2.47
N TYR A 21 -14.02 -4.77 -2.05
CA TYR A 21 -13.70 -4.60 -0.63
C TYR A 21 -14.55 -3.54 0.06
N THR A 22 -14.82 -2.43 -0.61
CA THR A 22 -15.65 -1.35 -0.02
C THR A 22 -17.11 -1.78 0.14
N SER A 23 -17.67 -2.49 -0.85
CA SER A 23 -19.09 -2.89 -0.81
C SER A 23 -19.36 -4.04 0.13
N LEU A 24 -18.44 -5.00 0.27
CA LEU A 24 -18.68 -6.21 1.07
C LEU A 24 -18.16 -6.11 2.50
N PHE A 25 -17.09 -5.37 2.72
CA PHE A 25 -16.40 -5.34 4.01
C PHE A 25 -16.34 -3.94 4.63
N GLY A 26 -16.85 -2.91 3.95
CA GLY A 26 -16.89 -1.55 4.47
C GLY A 26 -15.54 -0.84 4.50
N PHE A 27 -14.56 -1.29 3.71
CA PHE A 27 -13.30 -0.57 3.59
C PHE A 27 -13.52 0.80 2.97
N GLU A 28 -12.73 1.78 3.37
CA GLU A 28 -12.78 3.14 2.83
C GLU A 28 -11.66 3.36 1.81
N ILE A 29 -11.97 4.07 0.71
CA ILE A 29 -10.95 4.54 -0.21
C ILE A 29 -10.28 5.76 0.42
N VAL A 30 -8.99 5.63 0.73
CA VAL A 30 -8.18 6.69 1.36
C VAL A 30 -7.23 7.37 0.37
N GLY A 31 -7.27 6.98 -0.89
CA GLY A 31 -6.54 7.64 -1.96
C GLY A 31 -6.31 6.77 -3.18
N GLU A 32 -5.65 7.35 -4.17
CA GLU A 32 -5.26 6.70 -5.41
C GLU A 32 -3.82 7.06 -5.78
N THR A 33 -3.22 6.29 -6.66
CA THR A 33 -1.90 6.58 -7.22
C THR A 33 -1.88 6.41 -8.74
N ASP A 34 -1.09 7.26 -9.38
CA ASP A 34 -0.67 7.20 -10.75
C ASP A 34 0.80 7.59 -10.81
N SER A 35 1.65 6.65 -10.48
CA SER A 35 3.10 6.83 -10.46
C SER A 35 3.76 6.22 -11.70
N SER A 36 5.06 6.39 -11.84
CA SER A 36 5.85 5.68 -12.84
C SER A 36 5.87 4.17 -12.64
N LEU A 37 5.58 3.69 -11.42
CA LEU A 37 5.63 2.28 -11.06
C LEU A 37 4.27 1.59 -11.23
N ALA A 38 3.18 2.22 -10.77
CA ALA A 38 1.86 1.60 -10.75
C ALA A 38 0.73 2.62 -10.81
N GLU A 39 -0.43 2.18 -11.29
CA GLU A 39 -1.72 2.77 -10.99
C GLU A 39 -2.38 1.99 -9.86
N GLY A 40 -3.18 2.65 -9.02
CA GLY A 40 -3.80 1.91 -7.92
C GLY A 40 -4.71 2.71 -7.01
N VAL A 41 -5.32 1.96 -6.09
CA VAL A 41 -6.24 2.46 -5.08
C VAL A 41 -5.74 2.07 -3.70
N PHE A 42 -5.82 2.98 -2.76
CA PHE A 42 -5.49 2.74 -1.36
C PHE A 42 -6.78 2.65 -0.55
N LEU A 43 -6.89 1.58 0.21
CA LEU A 43 -8.00 1.31 1.11
C LEU A 43 -7.55 1.29 2.56
N SER A 44 -8.48 1.46 3.48
CA SER A 44 -8.28 1.23 4.90
C SER A 44 -9.52 0.63 5.55
N ASP A 45 -9.31 -0.20 6.57
CA ASP A 45 -10.33 -0.67 7.52
C ASP A 45 -10.35 0.17 8.81
N GLY A 46 -9.61 1.28 8.85
CA GLY A 46 -9.41 2.14 10.02
C GLY A 46 -8.16 1.78 10.85
N VAL A 47 -7.55 0.62 10.61
CA VAL A 47 -6.32 0.17 11.30
C VAL A 47 -5.22 -0.16 10.31
N PHE A 48 -5.54 -0.95 9.29
CA PHE A 48 -4.63 -1.35 8.21
C PHE A 48 -4.87 -0.54 6.94
N GLY A 49 -3.77 -0.25 6.24
CA GLY A 49 -3.80 0.24 4.87
C GLY A 49 -3.60 -0.91 3.88
N VAL A 50 -4.40 -0.93 2.82
CA VAL A 50 -4.27 -1.89 1.72
C VAL A 50 -4.06 -1.15 0.42
N ALA A 51 -2.94 -1.38 -0.25
CA ALA A 51 -2.69 -0.89 -1.60
C ALA A 51 -3.10 -1.96 -2.63
N LEU A 52 -3.93 -1.58 -3.56
CA LEU A 52 -4.32 -2.37 -4.72
C LEU A 52 -3.60 -1.78 -5.93
N LEU A 53 -2.63 -2.49 -6.50
CA LEU A 53 -1.70 -1.96 -7.48
C LEU A 53 -1.73 -2.76 -8.78
N ASP A 54 -1.85 -2.07 -9.91
CA ASP A 54 -1.53 -2.56 -11.25
C ASP A 54 -0.16 -2.00 -11.64
N PHE A 55 0.86 -2.85 -11.61
CA PHE A 55 2.22 -2.45 -11.93
C PHE A 55 2.41 -2.25 -13.44
N LYS A 56 3.14 -1.19 -13.82
CA LYS A 56 3.33 -0.80 -15.23
C LYS A 56 4.37 -1.63 -15.98
N SER A 57 5.23 -2.36 -15.26
CA SER A 57 6.26 -3.23 -15.85
C SER A 57 6.73 -4.30 -14.86
N ASP A 58 7.43 -5.31 -15.36
CA ASP A 58 8.07 -6.35 -14.54
C ASP A 58 9.10 -5.76 -13.57
N ALA A 59 9.86 -4.75 -14.02
CA ALA A 59 10.81 -4.05 -13.17
C ALA A 59 10.09 -3.30 -12.03
N ALA A 60 8.95 -2.66 -12.32
CA ALA A 60 8.13 -1.99 -11.31
C ALA A 60 7.53 -2.98 -10.31
N ALA A 61 7.18 -4.19 -10.76
CA ALA A 61 6.71 -5.30 -9.91
C ALA A 61 7.84 -6.00 -9.14
N GLN A 62 9.06 -5.48 -9.20
CA GLN A 62 10.21 -5.89 -8.36
C GLN A 62 10.49 -7.40 -8.42
N GLY A 63 10.46 -7.97 -9.62
CA GLY A 63 10.81 -9.37 -9.90
C GLY A 63 9.65 -10.38 -9.73
N LYS A 64 8.47 -9.93 -9.30
CA LYS A 64 7.28 -10.82 -9.27
C LYS A 64 6.59 -10.96 -10.64
N GLY A 65 6.91 -10.06 -11.58
CA GLY A 65 6.26 -9.99 -12.89
C GLY A 65 4.99 -9.13 -12.88
N ARG A 66 4.74 -8.44 -13.98
CA ARG A 66 3.59 -7.55 -14.14
C ARG A 66 2.25 -8.27 -13.97
N ASP A 67 2.17 -9.50 -14.47
CA ASP A 67 0.93 -10.28 -14.46
C ASP A 67 0.69 -11.02 -13.15
N PHE A 68 1.57 -10.89 -12.16
CA PHE A 68 1.40 -11.47 -10.85
C PHE A 68 0.15 -10.91 -10.16
N VAL A 69 -0.66 -11.77 -9.58
CA VAL A 69 -1.80 -11.41 -8.74
C VAL A 69 -1.63 -12.05 -7.37
N GLY A 70 -1.67 -11.23 -6.33
CA GLY A 70 -1.51 -11.70 -4.95
C GLY A 70 -0.80 -10.69 -4.06
N LEU A 71 -0.42 -11.14 -2.87
CA LEU A 71 0.32 -10.32 -1.92
C LEU A 71 1.69 -9.97 -2.48
N HIS A 72 1.94 -8.68 -2.71
CA HIS A 72 3.19 -8.18 -3.26
C HIS A 72 4.21 -7.89 -2.15
N HIS A 73 3.83 -7.09 -1.17
CA HIS A 73 4.64 -6.75 -0.01
C HIS A 73 3.76 -6.37 1.18
N PHE A 74 4.40 -6.22 2.33
CA PHE A 74 3.76 -5.69 3.53
C PHE A 74 4.61 -4.58 4.13
N GLY A 75 4.01 -3.76 4.99
CA GLY A 75 4.67 -2.61 5.57
C GLY A 75 4.60 -2.58 7.09
N ILE A 76 5.73 -2.20 7.68
CA ILE A 76 5.93 -2.11 9.12
C ILE A 76 6.14 -0.65 9.49
N TRP A 77 5.30 -0.16 10.39
CA TRP A 77 5.45 1.15 10.98
C TRP A 77 6.43 1.06 12.14
N VAL A 78 7.52 1.82 12.07
CA VAL A 78 8.60 1.83 13.06
C VAL A 78 8.83 3.22 13.63
N ASP A 79 9.43 3.31 14.81
CA ASP A 79 9.80 4.59 15.42
C ASP A 79 11.05 5.18 14.78
N ASP A 80 11.99 4.32 14.37
CA ASP A 80 13.30 4.68 13.84
C ASP A 80 13.59 3.84 12.60
N VAL A 81 13.38 4.44 11.43
CA VAL A 81 13.62 3.79 10.13
C VAL A 81 15.11 3.49 9.94
N GLU A 82 15.98 4.45 10.24
CA GLU A 82 17.43 4.31 10.03
C GLU A 82 18.05 3.23 10.93
N GLY A 83 17.71 3.22 12.21
CA GLY A 83 18.17 2.19 13.15
C GLY A 83 17.60 0.81 12.83
N THR A 84 16.34 0.75 12.35
CA THR A 84 15.72 -0.50 11.90
C THR A 84 16.38 -1.03 10.63
N GLN A 85 16.70 -0.17 9.67
CA GLN A 85 17.48 -0.51 8.47
C GLN A 85 18.79 -1.20 8.84
N LYS A 86 19.60 -0.56 9.68
CA LYS A 86 20.90 -1.13 10.14
C LYS A 86 20.73 -2.49 10.80
N THR A 87 19.62 -2.70 11.48
CA THR A 87 19.32 -3.96 12.14
C THR A 87 18.89 -5.04 11.14
N ILE A 88 18.08 -4.70 10.15
CA ILE A 88 17.68 -5.62 9.04
C ILE A 88 18.92 -6.07 8.28
N GLU A 89 19.80 -5.16 7.90
CA GLU A 89 21.02 -5.47 7.15
C GLU A 89 21.96 -6.41 7.93
N ARG A 90 22.15 -6.16 9.25
CA ARG A 90 22.93 -7.05 10.12
C ARG A 90 22.30 -8.44 10.29
N ALA A 91 20.97 -8.52 10.20
CA ALA A 91 20.23 -9.77 10.26
C ALA A 91 20.16 -10.53 8.92
N GLY A 92 20.79 -10.01 7.85
CA GLY A 92 20.84 -10.65 6.54
C GLY A 92 19.75 -10.22 5.56
N GLY A 93 18.89 -9.26 5.94
CA GLY A 93 18.01 -8.59 4.99
C GLY A 93 18.78 -7.66 4.07
N ARG A 94 18.18 -7.28 2.94
CA ARG A 94 18.85 -6.46 1.92
C ARG A 94 17.99 -5.26 1.54
N TRP A 95 18.61 -4.09 1.49
CA TRP A 95 17.97 -2.91 0.94
C TRP A 95 17.54 -3.15 -0.53
N LEU A 96 16.36 -2.69 -0.89
CA LEU A 96 15.81 -2.80 -2.24
C LEU A 96 15.70 -1.43 -2.89
N MET A 97 15.04 -0.48 -2.25
CA MET A 97 14.86 0.88 -2.77
C MET A 97 14.38 1.85 -1.69
N GLY A 98 14.44 3.13 -2.02
CA GLY A 98 14.05 4.20 -1.12
C GLY A 98 15.23 4.70 -0.28
N GLU A 99 15.19 5.97 0.16
CA GLU A 99 16.18 6.54 1.04
C GLU A 99 15.52 7.02 2.35
N PRO A 100 16.21 6.96 3.50
CA PRO A 100 15.60 7.33 4.78
C PRO A 100 15.47 8.86 4.97
N ASP A 101 14.86 9.55 4.01
CA ASP A 101 14.52 10.97 4.14
C ASP A 101 13.09 11.19 4.66
N TYR A 102 12.77 10.59 5.80
CA TYR A 102 11.47 10.71 6.45
C TYR A 102 11.16 12.14 6.93
N ARG A 103 12.14 13.03 6.96
CA ARG A 103 11.99 14.41 7.47
C ARG A 103 11.31 15.34 6.46
N HIS A 104 11.44 15.06 5.18
CA HIS A 104 11.00 15.94 4.11
C HIS A 104 9.92 15.33 3.21
N ASN A 105 9.68 14.03 3.30
CA ASN A 105 8.71 13.34 2.47
C ASN A 105 7.78 12.45 3.31
N ALA A 106 6.55 12.94 3.55
CA ALA A 106 5.53 12.20 4.31
C ALA A 106 5.07 10.89 3.65
N GLN A 107 5.39 10.67 2.37
CA GLN A 107 5.02 9.45 1.62
C GLN A 107 6.18 8.46 1.50
N TYR A 108 7.19 8.64 2.30
CA TYR A 108 8.44 7.94 2.18
C TYR A 108 8.35 6.50 2.71
N GLU A 109 8.68 5.54 1.86
CA GLU A 109 8.80 4.12 2.18
C GLU A 109 10.21 3.64 1.82
N VAL A 110 10.90 3.00 2.77
CA VAL A 110 12.14 2.26 2.47
C VAL A 110 11.78 0.80 2.33
N LYS A 111 12.19 0.20 1.23
CA LYS A 111 11.90 -1.20 0.93
C LYS A 111 13.13 -2.08 1.12
N PHE A 112 12.88 -3.25 1.69
CA PHE A 112 13.87 -4.29 1.93
C PHE A 112 13.38 -5.63 1.44
N HIS A 113 14.31 -6.53 1.18
CA HIS A 113 14.04 -7.97 1.20
C HIS A 113 14.39 -8.53 2.58
N ASP A 114 13.54 -9.40 3.11
CA ASP A 114 13.89 -10.23 4.25
C ASP A 114 14.89 -11.31 3.84
N ILE A 115 15.26 -12.18 4.77
CA ILE A 115 16.21 -13.28 4.54
C ILE A 115 15.73 -14.29 3.49
N ASN A 116 14.44 -14.34 3.15
CA ASN A 116 13.82 -15.21 2.13
C ASN A 116 13.51 -14.47 0.83
N GLY A 117 13.79 -13.17 0.75
CA GLY A 117 13.47 -12.33 -0.41
C GLY A 117 12.05 -11.77 -0.42
N VAL A 118 11.31 -11.87 0.69
CA VAL A 118 9.99 -11.23 0.81
C VAL A 118 10.19 -9.72 0.96
N ILE A 119 9.41 -8.95 0.19
CA ILE A 119 9.50 -7.49 0.20
C ILE A 119 8.74 -6.94 1.40
N LEU A 120 9.39 -6.06 2.13
CA LEU A 120 8.79 -5.29 3.22
C LEU A 120 9.11 -3.81 3.12
N ASP A 121 8.17 -2.97 3.55
CA ASP A 121 8.32 -1.52 3.63
C ASP A 121 8.52 -1.09 5.08
N LEU A 122 9.34 -0.07 5.28
CA LEU A 122 9.44 0.63 6.54
C LEU A 122 8.97 2.06 6.38
N VAL A 123 8.16 2.54 7.33
CA VAL A 123 7.77 3.94 7.44
C VAL A 123 7.81 4.42 8.89
N HIS A 124 7.97 5.73 9.05
CA HIS A 124 7.90 6.40 10.35
C HIS A 124 6.51 7.02 10.61
N ASN A 125 5.84 7.48 9.55
CA ASN A 125 4.58 8.23 9.66
C ASN A 125 3.32 7.40 9.37
N GLY A 126 3.46 6.08 9.14
CA GLY A 126 2.34 5.20 8.78
C GLY A 126 1.79 5.48 7.38
N TRP A 127 0.61 4.96 7.11
CA TRP A 127 -0.10 5.07 5.83
C TRP A 127 -1.44 5.78 6.02
N ALA A 128 -1.99 6.34 4.94
CA ALA A 128 -3.31 6.98 4.96
C ALA A 128 -4.37 6.05 5.55
N GLY A 129 -5.18 6.56 6.46
CA GLY A 129 -6.25 5.82 7.12
C GLY A 129 -5.80 4.75 8.13
N THR A 130 -4.49 4.65 8.43
CA THR A 130 -3.99 3.65 9.40
C THR A 130 -3.86 4.22 10.79
N GLN A 131 -4.05 3.36 11.78
CA GLN A 131 -3.79 3.67 13.20
C GLN A 131 -2.62 2.83 13.70
N ARG A 132 -1.75 3.43 14.49
CA ARG A 132 -0.63 2.71 15.07
C ARG A 132 -1.09 1.64 16.05
N ARG A 133 -2.10 1.96 16.87
CA ARG A 133 -2.79 1.03 17.76
C ARG A 133 -4.29 1.18 17.60
N PRO A 134 -5.08 0.08 17.68
CA PRO A 134 -6.53 0.17 17.62
C PRO A 134 -7.07 1.16 18.66
N GLY A 135 -7.99 2.04 18.24
CA GLY A 135 -8.59 3.05 19.13
C GLY A 135 -7.76 4.32 19.37
N GLN A 136 -6.58 4.45 18.76
CA GLN A 136 -5.91 5.75 18.70
C GLN A 136 -6.62 6.70 17.73
N ALA A 137 -6.51 8.00 18.00
CA ALA A 137 -6.93 9.02 17.03
C ALA A 137 -6.17 8.81 15.70
N ASP A 138 -6.83 9.19 14.60
CA ASP A 138 -6.23 9.13 13.27
C ASP A 138 -4.83 9.73 13.26
N ASN A 139 -3.93 9.08 12.57
CA ASN A 139 -2.57 9.56 12.43
C ASN A 139 -2.53 10.82 11.55
N ALA A 140 -2.52 11.98 12.17
CA ALA A 140 -2.45 13.27 11.47
C ALA A 140 -1.15 13.44 10.66
N ALA A 141 -0.10 12.68 10.97
CA ALA A 141 1.17 12.66 10.25
C ALA A 141 1.16 11.71 9.04
N ALA A 142 0.14 10.85 8.90
CA ALA A 142 0.04 9.99 7.73
C ALA A 142 -0.13 10.82 6.45
N PRO A 143 0.50 10.41 5.36
CA PRO A 143 0.37 11.11 4.09
C PRO A 143 -1.09 11.08 3.63
N LYS A 144 -1.67 12.27 3.40
CA LYS A 144 -3.00 12.38 2.80
C LYS A 144 -2.86 12.10 1.30
N ARG A 145 -3.55 11.08 0.83
CA ARG A 145 -3.63 10.76 -0.61
C ARG A 145 -5.00 11.20 -1.12
N GLY A 146 -5.00 11.99 -2.20
CA GLY A 146 -6.23 12.40 -2.88
C GLY A 146 -6.69 11.38 -3.92
N LEU A 147 -7.92 11.55 -4.41
CA LEU A 147 -8.40 10.83 -5.59
C LEU A 147 -7.80 11.45 -6.85
N VAL A 148 -7.43 10.62 -7.81
CA VAL A 148 -6.90 11.05 -9.10
C VAL A 148 -8.07 11.38 -10.05
N PRO A 149 -8.23 12.63 -10.52
CA PRO A 149 -9.41 13.04 -11.29
C PRO A 149 -9.68 12.18 -12.53
N ARG A 150 -8.64 11.79 -13.28
CA ARG A 150 -8.78 10.96 -14.48
C ARG A 150 -9.32 9.55 -14.24
N PHE A 151 -9.35 9.08 -13.00
CA PHE A 151 -9.88 7.77 -12.63
C PHE A 151 -11.36 7.80 -12.21
N ALA A 152 -12.03 8.96 -12.26
CA ALA A 152 -13.43 9.09 -11.86
C ALA A 152 -14.35 8.10 -12.61
N GLU A 153 -14.20 7.98 -13.93
CA GLU A 153 -14.99 7.06 -14.74
C GLU A 153 -14.71 5.59 -14.41
N ARG A 154 -13.46 5.23 -14.11
CA ARG A 154 -13.07 3.87 -13.70
C ARG A 154 -13.73 3.48 -12.37
N ARG A 155 -13.76 4.39 -11.40
CA ARG A 155 -14.44 4.15 -10.12
C ARG A 155 -15.93 3.88 -10.29
N GLU A 156 -16.60 4.69 -11.11
CA GLU A 156 -18.04 4.51 -11.36
C GLU A 156 -18.34 3.25 -12.19
N ALA A 157 -17.51 2.95 -13.19
CA ALA A 157 -17.64 1.72 -13.96
C ALA A 157 -17.44 0.45 -13.11
N ALA A 158 -16.48 0.47 -12.20
CA ALA A 158 -16.20 -0.64 -11.29
C ALA A 158 -17.39 -0.90 -10.34
N LYS A 159 -17.99 0.15 -9.77
CA LYS A 159 -19.20 0.04 -8.93
C LYS A 159 -20.36 -0.56 -9.72
N ARG A 160 -20.64 -0.09 -10.93
CA ARG A 160 -21.72 -0.63 -11.77
C ARG A 160 -21.49 -2.11 -12.08
N ARG A 161 -20.27 -2.48 -12.50
CA ARG A 161 -19.93 -3.86 -12.82
C ARG A 161 -20.11 -4.81 -11.62
N LEU A 162 -19.76 -4.37 -10.42
CA LEU A 162 -19.95 -5.16 -9.21
C LEU A 162 -21.45 -5.38 -8.93
N LEU A 163 -22.28 -4.33 -9.08
CA LEU A 163 -23.72 -4.43 -8.86
C LEU A 163 -24.41 -5.38 -9.86
N GLU A 164 -23.99 -5.36 -11.12
CA GLU A 164 -24.49 -6.28 -12.17
C GLU A 164 -24.19 -7.74 -11.84
N THR A 165 -23.03 -8.03 -11.26
CA THR A 165 -22.63 -9.39 -10.86
C THR A 165 -23.24 -9.86 -9.55
N SER A 166 -23.67 -8.94 -8.69
CA SER A 166 -24.27 -9.25 -7.36
C SER A 166 -25.78 -9.46 -7.42
N GLY A 167 -26.42 -9.09 -8.52
CA GLY A 167 -27.88 -9.21 -8.74
C GLY A 167 -28.30 -10.43 -9.56
N ALA A 168 -27.39 -11.38 -9.80
CA ALA A 168 -27.65 -12.62 -10.53
C ALA A 168 -27.83 -13.82 -9.58
#